data_ccbc6b36251687839c9df90c0bfa62e7
#
_entry.id   ccbc6b36251687839c9df90c0bfa62e7
#
_cell.length_a   1.000
_cell.length_b   1.000
_cell.length_c   1.000
_cell.angle_alpha   90.00
_cell.angle_beta   90.00
_cell.angle_gamma   90.00
#
_symmetry.space_group_name_H-M   'P 1'
#
loop_
_entity.id
_entity.type
_entity.pdbx_description
1 polymer ?
#
loop_
_entity_poly.entity_id
_entity_poly.type
_entity_poly.pdbx_seq_one_letter_code
_entity_poly.pdbx_strand_id
1 'polypeptide(L)'
;YNCKVTVVSCKTNAGDILNLKPNGIFLSNGPGDPAATGKYAIPIIKKLIKMNLPIFGICLGHQLLGLTLGAKTKKMNLGHRGANHPVKNLIKGNVEITSQNHGFEIVRKNLPKNIQITHQSLFDNSIEGIKLKSKPVFSVQYHPESNPGPQDSVYLFEEFIKSMKKNAKKKRY
;
A
#
# COMPACT_ATOMS: atom_id res chain seq x y z
N TYR A 1 -17.78 -3.01 5.00
CA TYR A 1 -17.27 -1.87 5.81
C TYR A 1 -18.08 -0.58 5.63
N ASN A 2 -19.20 -0.64 4.91
CA ASN A 2 -20.14 0.48 4.69
C ASN A 2 -19.45 1.76 4.16
N CYS A 3 -18.55 1.62 3.20
CA CYS A 3 -17.86 2.74 2.56
C CYS A 3 -18.49 3.05 1.19
N LYS A 4 -18.72 4.33 0.90
CA LYS A 4 -18.98 4.77 -0.47
C LYS A 4 -17.65 4.78 -1.23
N VAL A 5 -17.55 4.00 -2.29
CA VAL A 5 -16.36 3.89 -3.12
C VAL A 5 -16.59 4.60 -4.44
N THR A 6 -15.66 5.48 -4.81
CA THR A 6 -15.59 6.10 -6.14
C THR A 6 -14.32 5.64 -6.83
N VAL A 7 -14.46 4.93 -7.95
CA VAL A 7 -13.33 4.50 -8.77
C VAL A 7 -12.99 5.60 -9.75
N VAL A 8 -11.70 5.95 -9.82
CA VAL A 8 -11.19 6.95 -10.76
C VAL A 8 -10.05 6.35 -11.60
N SER A 9 -9.81 6.92 -12.77
CA SER A 9 -8.68 6.52 -13.60
C SER A 9 -7.34 6.72 -12.86
N CYS A 10 -6.38 5.84 -13.09
CA CYS A 10 -5.01 5.99 -12.58
C CYS A 10 -4.30 7.27 -13.08
N LYS A 11 -4.84 7.94 -14.09
CA LYS A 11 -4.34 9.21 -14.63
C LYS A 11 -5.10 10.43 -14.11
N THR A 12 -6.14 10.24 -13.28
CA THR A 12 -6.89 11.36 -12.69
C THR A 12 -5.97 12.21 -11.84
N ASN A 13 -5.94 13.52 -12.08
CA ASN A 13 -5.07 14.42 -11.36
C ASN A 13 -5.48 14.57 -9.87
N ALA A 14 -4.56 14.99 -9.02
CA ALA A 14 -4.80 15.07 -7.59
C ALA A 14 -5.89 16.10 -7.22
N GLY A 15 -6.04 17.17 -7.99
CA GLY A 15 -7.09 18.17 -7.77
C GLY A 15 -8.47 17.59 -7.92
N ASP A 16 -8.72 16.87 -9.02
CA ASP A 16 -10.02 16.23 -9.28
C ASP A 16 -10.34 15.17 -8.23
N ILE A 17 -9.32 14.38 -7.81
CA ILE A 17 -9.50 13.43 -6.70
C ILE A 17 -9.91 14.16 -5.40
N LEU A 18 -9.26 15.27 -5.08
CA LEU A 18 -9.54 16.05 -3.87
C LEU A 18 -10.91 16.76 -3.92
N ASN A 19 -11.38 17.15 -5.10
CA ASN A 19 -12.71 17.72 -5.30
C ASN A 19 -13.84 16.75 -4.95
N LEU A 20 -13.57 15.43 -5.00
CA LEU A 20 -14.50 14.40 -4.51
C LEU A 20 -14.58 14.35 -2.97
N LYS A 21 -13.76 15.13 -2.25
CA LYS A 21 -13.70 15.21 -0.78
C LYS A 21 -13.54 13.84 -0.11
N PRO A 22 -12.58 12.99 -0.54
CA PRO A 22 -12.45 11.64 0.00
C PRO A 22 -12.03 11.66 1.47
N ASN A 23 -12.46 10.66 2.23
CA ASN A 23 -11.99 10.41 3.59
C ASN A 23 -10.68 9.63 3.63
N GLY A 24 -10.37 8.89 2.57
CA GLY A 24 -9.13 8.14 2.35
C GLY A 24 -8.94 7.79 0.90
N ILE A 25 -7.72 7.40 0.55
CA ILE A 25 -7.31 7.02 -0.80
C ILE A 25 -6.87 5.56 -0.79
N PHE A 26 -7.37 4.79 -1.73
CA PHE A 26 -6.96 3.41 -1.94
C PHE A 26 -6.19 3.30 -3.25
N LEU A 27 -4.94 2.85 -3.17
CA LEU A 27 -4.11 2.56 -4.34
C LEU A 27 -4.21 1.06 -4.63
N SER A 28 -5.01 0.71 -5.63
CA SER A 28 -5.27 -0.68 -5.96
C SER A 28 -4.04 -1.39 -6.54
N ASN A 29 -4.13 -2.71 -6.61
CA ASN A 29 -3.26 -3.53 -7.42
C ASN A 29 -3.39 -3.19 -8.92
N GLY A 30 -2.48 -3.70 -9.73
CA GLY A 30 -2.47 -3.50 -11.17
C GLY A 30 -1.29 -4.20 -11.83
N PRO A 31 -1.29 -4.31 -13.15
CA PRO A 31 -0.23 -4.94 -13.93
C PRO A 31 0.93 -3.98 -14.21
N GLY A 32 2.04 -4.56 -14.69
CA GLY A 32 3.14 -3.84 -15.31
C GLY A 32 4.29 -3.48 -14.38
N ASP A 33 5.22 -2.70 -14.94
CA ASP A 33 6.40 -2.22 -14.23
C ASP A 33 6.03 -0.98 -13.38
N PRO A 34 6.25 -1.01 -12.06
CA PRO A 34 5.95 0.11 -11.19
C PRO A 34 6.77 1.37 -11.53
N ALA A 35 7.97 1.24 -12.08
CA ALA A 35 8.76 2.39 -12.49
C ALA A 35 8.15 3.09 -13.73
N ALA A 36 7.63 2.33 -14.68
CA ALA A 36 6.92 2.87 -15.83
C ALA A 36 5.61 3.56 -15.41
N THR A 37 4.79 2.89 -14.59
CA THR A 37 3.55 3.45 -14.02
C THR A 37 3.85 4.68 -13.16
N GLY A 38 4.95 4.66 -12.43
CA GLY A 38 5.40 5.74 -11.57
C GLY A 38 5.60 7.08 -12.27
N LYS A 39 5.93 7.08 -13.57
CA LYS A 39 6.12 8.33 -14.33
C LYS A 39 4.94 9.28 -14.22
N TYR A 40 3.71 8.77 -14.23
CA TYR A 40 2.50 9.59 -14.07
C TYR A 40 1.88 9.50 -12.67
N ALA A 41 2.01 8.36 -11.99
CA ALA A 41 1.35 8.16 -10.69
C ALA A 41 2.07 8.85 -9.52
N ILE A 42 3.41 8.85 -9.50
CA ILE A 42 4.20 9.44 -8.40
C ILE A 42 3.87 10.91 -8.16
N PRO A 43 3.80 11.81 -9.17
CA PRO A 43 3.45 13.20 -8.95
C PRO A 43 2.06 13.38 -8.31
N ILE A 44 1.09 12.54 -8.68
CA ILE A 44 -0.27 12.54 -8.13
C ILE A 44 -0.25 12.09 -6.68
N ILE A 45 0.34 10.92 -6.40
CA ILE A 45 0.41 10.36 -5.04
C ILE A 45 1.17 11.29 -4.09
N LYS A 46 2.26 11.93 -4.54
CA LYS A 46 2.98 12.96 -3.77
C LYS A 46 2.08 14.10 -3.29
N LYS A 47 1.22 14.60 -4.18
CA LYS A 47 0.26 15.66 -3.83
C LYS A 47 -0.76 15.15 -2.80
N LEU A 48 -1.29 13.94 -2.98
CA LEU A 48 -2.26 13.33 -2.08
C LEU A 48 -1.68 13.09 -0.67
N ILE A 49 -0.42 12.64 -0.57
CA ILE A 49 0.28 12.46 0.72
C ILE A 49 0.40 13.79 1.49
N LYS A 50 0.63 14.91 0.79
CA LYS A 50 0.72 16.23 1.43
C LYS A 50 -0.57 16.64 2.13
N MET A 51 -1.72 16.16 1.69
CA MET A 51 -3.04 16.49 2.25
C MET A 51 -3.36 15.76 3.55
N ASN A 52 -2.45 14.94 4.08
CA ASN A 52 -2.62 14.13 5.30
C ASN A 52 -3.86 13.22 5.28
N LEU A 53 -4.30 12.82 4.10
CA LEU A 53 -5.34 11.80 3.95
C LEU A 53 -4.79 10.41 4.27
N PRO A 54 -5.57 9.54 4.89
CA PRO A 54 -5.23 8.12 4.98
C PRO A 54 -5.06 7.53 3.58
N ILE A 55 -3.96 6.82 3.37
CA ILE A 55 -3.67 6.12 2.11
C ILE A 55 -3.31 4.68 2.41
N PHE A 56 -3.97 3.74 1.72
CA PHE A 56 -3.65 2.33 1.76
C PHE A 56 -3.31 1.84 0.35
N GLY A 57 -2.19 1.16 0.18
CA GLY A 57 -1.73 0.61 -1.10
C GLY A 57 -1.60 -0.91 -1.07
N ILE A 58 -2.04 -1.58 -2.15
CA ILE A 58 -1.93 -3.04 -2.33
C ILE A 58 -1.16 -3.33 -3.62
N CYS A 59 -0.21 -4.25 -3.55
CA CYS A 59 0.58 -4.81 -4.65
C CYS A 59 1.24 -3.69 -5.49
N LEU A 60 0.76 -3.36 -6.68
CA LEU A 60 1.27 -2.22 -7.45
C LEU A 60 1.15 -0.91 -6.66
N GLY A 61 0.06 -0.70 -5.92
CA GLY A 61 -0.12 0.46 -5.05
C GLY A 61 0.93 0.57 -3.95
N HIS A 62 1.39 -0.56 -3.40
CA HIS A 62 2.51 -0.61 -2.47
C HIS A 62 3.83 -0.18 -3.13
N GLN A 63 4.12 -0.68 -4.31
CA GLN A 63 5.33 -0.36 -5.06
C GLN A 63 5.36 1.13 -5.45
N LEU A 64 4.23 1.67 -5.93
CA LEU A 64 4.08 3.09 -6.26
C LEU A 64 4.23 3.98 -5.04
N LEU A 65 3.71 3.55 -3.89
CA LEU A 65 3.88 4.26 -2.63
C LEU A 65 5.35 4.28 -2.21
N GLY A 66 6.04 3.14 -2.28
CA GLY A 66 7.48 3.05 -2.03
C GLY A 66 8.29 4.01 -2.90
N LEU A 67 8.05 3.99 -4.22
CA LEU A 67 8.68 4.90 -5.17
C LEU A 67 8.38 6.37 -4.86
N THR A 68 7.14 6.69 -4.51
CA THR A 68 6.74 8.06 -4.14
C THR A 68 7.47 8.57 -2.91
N LEU A 69 7.76 7.68 -1.96
CA LEU A 69 8.50 7.98 -0.73
C LEU A 69 10.02 7.98 -0.90
N GLY A 70 10.51 7.69 -2.11
CA GLY A 70 11.94 7.71 -2.46
C GLY A 70 12.65 6.36 -2.38
N ALA A 71 11.93 5.27 -2.16
CA ALA A 71 12.47 3.92 -2.30
C ALA A 71 12.67 3.55 -3.77
N LYS A 72 13.38 2.45 -4.03
CA LYS A 72 13.55 1.87 -5.36
C LYS A 72 12.79 0.55 -5.46
N THR A 73 12.39 0.19 -6.66
CA THR A 73 11.84 -1.13 -6.97
C THR A 73 12.78 -1.89 -7.89
N LYS A 74 12.72 -3.22 -7.85
CA LYS A 74 13.43 -4.10 -8.80
C LYS A 74 12.52 -5.26 -9.21
N LYS A 75 12.76 -5.79 -10.39
CA LYS A 75 12.15 -7.04 -10.85
C LYS A 75 12.77 -8.20 -10.08
N MET A 76 11.93 -9.11 -9.62
CA MET A 76 12.34 -10.35 -8.96
C MET A 76 12.68 -11.41 -10.02
N ASN A 77 13.58 -12.35 -9.69
CA ASN A 77 13.92 -13.44 -10.61
C ASN A 77 12.72 -14.37 -10.83
N LEU A 78 12.03 -14.77 -9.77
CA LEU A 78 10.89 -15.70 -9.83
C LEU A 78 9.55 -15.00 -9.51
N GLY A 79 9.57 -13.96 -8.68
CA GLY A 79 8.38 -13.36 -8.12
C GLY A 79 7.65 -14.27 -7.13
N HIS A 80 6.62 -13.74 -6.47
CA HIS A 80 5.78 -14.50 -5.55
C HIS A 80 4.41 -14.76 -6.19
N ARG A 81 3.99 -16.04 -6.18
CA ARG A 81 2.68 -16.48 -6.71
C ARG A 81 2.16 -17.64 -5.88
N GLY A 82 0.93 -17.51 -5.38
CA GLY A 82 0.27 -18.52 -4.55
C GLY A 82 -0.44 -17.93 -3.34
N ALA A 83 -1.25 -18.74 -2.68
CA ALA A 83 -2.05 -18.34 -1.53
C ALA A 83 -1.54 -18.90 -0.19
N ASN A 84 -0.26 -19.27 -0.12
CA ASN A 84 0.36 -19.95 1.01
C ASN A 84 1.71 -19.33 1.41
N HIS A 85 1.92 -18.06 1.13
CA HIS A 85 3.17 -17.37 1.45
C HIS A 85 3.17 -16.84 2.88
N PRO A 86 4.07 -17.31 3.76
CA PRO A 86 4.18 -16.82 5.12
C PRO A 86 4.90 -15.48 5.16
N VAL A 87 4.29 -14.52 5.81
CA VAL A 87 4.80 -13.16 6.01
C VAL A 87 4.86 -12.84 7.49
N LYS A 88 6.00 -12.36 7.97
CA LYS A 88 6.19 -11.89 9.33
C LYS A 88 5.65 -10.47 9.47
N ASN A 89 4.68 -10.28 10.35
CA ASN A 89 4.27 -8.97 10.81
C ASN A 89 5.27 -8.48 11.85
N LEU A 90 6.07 -7.48 11.51
CA LEU A 90 7.13 -6.95 12.37
C LEU A 90 6.61 -6.03 13.48
N ILE A 91 5.34 -5.64 13.42
CA ILE A 91 4.69 -4.80 14.45
C ILE A 91 4.05 -5.68 15.53
N LYS A 92 3.28 -6.69 15.10
CA LYS A 92 2.55 -7.61 16.01
C LYS A 92 3.40 -8.80 16.43
N GLY A 93 4.42 -9.17 15.65
CA GLY A 93 5.29 -10.30 15.91
C GLY A 93 4.75 -11.67 15.45
N ASN A 94 3.53 -11.75 14.93
CA ASN A 94 2.94 -12.97 14.38
C ASN A 94 3.35 -13.24 12.92
N VAL A 95 3.04 -14.42 12.45
CA VAL A 95 3.12 -14.82 11.03
C VAL A 95 1.72 -14.83 10.45
N GLU A 96 1.58 -14.31 9.26
CA GLU A 96 0.34 -14.25 8.48
C GLU A 96 0.55 -15.04 7.19
N ILE A 97 -0.41 -15.88 6.84
CA ILE A 97 -0.42 -16.55 5.52
C ILE A 97 -1.09 -15.59 4.54
N THR A 98 -0.45 -15.39 3.40
CA THR A 98 -0.85 -14.36 2.44
C THR A 98 -0.99 -14.92 1.03
N SER A 99 -1.85 -14.25 0.24
CA SER A 99 -1.97 -14.47 -1.19
C SER A 99 -1.05 -13.50 -1.95
N GLN A 100 -0.22 -14.04 -2.83
CA GLN A 100 0.82 -13.31 -3.56
C GLN A 100 0.65 -13.45 -5.07
N ASN A 101 0.81 -12.37 -5.80
CA ASN A 101 0.90 -12.39 -7.27
C ASN A 101 1.64 -11.15 -7.77
N HIS A 102 2.95 -11.13 -7.62
CA HIS A 102 3.79 -10.01 -8.07
C HIS A 102 5.16 -10.46 -8.56
N GLY A 103 5.77 -9.67 -9.44
CA GLY A 103 7.10 -9.89 -9.99
C GLY A 103 8.07 -8.75 -9.71
N PHE A 104 7.66 -7.74 -8.93
CA PHE A 104 8.51 -6.62 -8.49
C PHE A 104 8.45 -6.49 -6.98
N GLU A 105 9.53 -5.97 -6.38
CA GLU A 105 9.63 -5.72 -4.94
C GLU A 105 10.25 -4.35 -4.65
N ILE A 106 10.02 -3.81 -3.46
CA ILE A 106 10.73 -2.64 -2.94
C ILE A 106 12.12 -3.06 -2.45
N VAL A 107 13.16 -2.35 -2.92
CA VAL A 107 14.54 -2.62 -2.56
C VAL A 107 14.82 -2.16 -1.14
N ARG A 108 15.30 -3.08 -0.28
CA ARG A 108 15.66 -2.78 1.12
C ARG A 108 16.88 -1.84 1.25
N LYS A 109 17.85 -1.97 0.35
CA LYS A 109 19.09 -1.16 0.37
C LYS A 109 18.77 0.32 0.18
N ASN A 110 19.26 1.15 1.10
CA ASN A 110 19.05 2.61 1.08
C ASN A 110 17.56 3.02 1.20
N LEU A 111 16.77 2.24 1.93
CA LEU A 111 15.38 2.62 2.21
C LEU A 111 15.34 3.94 3.00
N PRO A 112 14.50 4.92 2.59
CA PRO A 112 14.38 6.20 3.28
C PRO A 112 14.03 6.06 4.77
N LYS A 113 14.67 6.83 5.64
CA LYS A 113 14.55 6.74 7.11
C LYS A 113 13.13 6.99 7.65
N ASN A 114 12.30 7.68 6.89
CA ASN A 114 10.89 7.95 7.23
C ASN A 114 9.95 6.77 6.92
N ILE A 115 10.44 5.75 6.24
CA ILE A 115 9.72 4.50 5.97
C ILE A 115 10.01 3.51 7.11
N GLN A 116 8.97 2.88 7.63
CA GLN A 116 9.06 1.72 8.51
C GLN A 116 8.60 0.49 7.75
N ILE A 117 9.40 -0.56 7.74
CA ILE A 117 9.00 -1.88 7.26
C ILE A 117 8.05 -2.48 8.29
N THR A 118 6.89 -2.95 7.84
CA THR A 118 5.85 -3.52 8.71
C THR A 118 5.69 -5.02 8.53
N HIS A 119 5.97 -5.52 7.32
CA HIS A 119 5.83 -6.92 6.96
C HIS A 119 7.02 -7.37 6.12
N GLN A 120 7.41 -8.63 6.28
CA GLN A 120 8.56 -9.24 5.62
C GLN A 120 8.26 -10.68 5.25
N SER A 121 8.58 -11.08 4.02
CA SER A 121 8.52 -12.48 3.57
C SER A 121 9.44 -13.35 4.40
N LEU A 122 8.98 -14.56 4.79
CA LEU A 122 9.81 -15.55 5.43
C LEU A 122 10.56 -16.43 4.42
N PHE A 123 10.29 -16.33 3.13
CA PHE A 123 11.01 -17.09 2.11
C PHE A 123 12.33 -16.41 1.72
N ASP A 124 12.32 -15.10 1.49
CA ASP A 124 13.47 -14.39 0.92
C ASP A 124 13.78 -13.05 1.59
N ASN A 125 13.08 -12.72 2.68
CA ASN A 125 13.20 -11.47 3.40
C ASN A 125 12.83 -10.21 2.58
N SER A 126 12.12 -10.34 1.47
CA SER A 126 11.58 -9.20 0.73
C SER A 126 10.64 -8.35 1.59
N ILE A 127 10.52 -7.07 1.23
CA ILE A 127 9.63 -6.15 1.93
C ILE A 127 8.19 -6.40 1.48
N GLU A 128 7.37 -6.86 2.41
CA GLU A 128 5.96 -7.18 2.16
C GLU A 128 4.99 -6.12 2.71
N GLY A 129 5.49 -5.14 3.45
CA GLY A 129 4.69 -4.03 3.92
C GLY A 129 5.53 -2.87 4.42
N ILE A 130 5.02 -1.65 4.20
CA ILE A 130 5.63 -0.41 4.68
C ILE A 130 4.59 0.53 5.27
N LYS A 131 5.03 1.42 6.16
CA LYS A 131 4.26 2.59 6.57
C LYS A 131 5.13 3.84 6.66
N LEU A 132 4.53 4.98 6.45
CA LEU A 132 5.14 6.28 6.68
C LEU A 132 5.02 6.65 8.16
N LYS A 133 6.13 6.96 8.83
CA LYS A 133 6.16 7.19 10.30
C LYS A 133 5.32 8.39 10.76
N SER A 134 5.19 9.41 9.91
CA SER A 134 4.58 10.70 10.28
C SER A 134 3.15 10.90 9.77
N LYS A 135 2.61 9.98 8.96
CA LYS A 135 1.31 10.14 8.31
C LYS A 135 0.53 8.82 8.27
N PRO A 136 -0.80 8.86 8.15
CA PRO A 136 -1.64 7.67 8.08
C PRO A 136 -1.56 7.00 6.69
N VAL A 137 -0.37 6.59 6.31
CA VAL A 137 -0.06 6.04 4.98
C VAL A 137 0.66 4.71 5.18
N PHE A 138 0.11 3.64 4.65
CA PHE A 138 0.68 2.29 4.71
C PHE A 138 0.32 1.45 3.50
N SER A 139 1.02 0.36 3.30
CA SER A 139 0.77 -0.54 2.17
C SER A 139 1.34 -1.93 2.40
N VAL A 140 0.79 -2.89 1.65
CA VAL A 140 1.27 -4.28 1.62
C VAL A 140 1.46 -4.75 0.19
N GLN A 141 2.43 -5.65 -0.01
CA GLN A 141 2.77 -6.21 -1.32
C GLN A 141 1.81 -7.33 -1.73
N TYR A 142 1.28 -8.06 -0.77
CA TYR A 142 0.34 -9.16 -0.95
C TYR A 142 -1.11 -8.67 -1.07
N HIS A 143 -2.04 -9.61 -1.26
CA HIS A 143 -3.45 -9.36 -1.53
C HIS A 143 -4.34 -9.73 -0.33
N PRO A 144 -4.57 -8.81 0.65
CA PRO A 144 -5.44 -9.08 1.80
C PRO A 144 -6.93 -9.19 1.42
N GLU A 145 -7.30 -8.80 0.20
CA GLU A 145 -8.65 -8.93 -0.36
C GLU A 145 -8.95 -10.30 -0.96
N SER A 146 -7.96 -11.20 -1.02
CA SER A 146 -8.07 -12.48 -1.72
C SER A 146 -9.22 -13.33 -1.18
N ASN A 147 -10.15 -13.72 -2.07
CA ASN A 147 -11.29 -14.58 -1.74
C ASN A 147 -11.68 -15.42 -2.98
N PRO A 148 -11.54 -16.77 -2.95
CA PRO A 148 -11.03 -17.55 -1.81
C PRO A 148 -9.54 -17.31 -1.55
N GLY A 149 -9.14 -17.38 -0.27
CA GLY A 149 -7.77 -17.17 0.14
C GLY A 149 -7.61 -17.03 1.65
N PRO A 150 -6.37 -16.87 2.15
CA PRO A 150 -6.11 -16.66 3.56
C PRO A 150 -6.71 -15.34 4.07
N GLN A 151 -7.24 -15.37 5.29
CA GLN A 151 -7.95 -14.24 5.90
C GLN A 151 -7.13 -13.50 6.97
N ASP A 152 -5.89 -13.91 7.22
CA ASP A 152 -5.05 -13.43 8.32
C ASP A 152 -4.83 -11.92 8.29
N SER A 153 -4.86 -11.32 7.10
CA SER A 153 -4.55 -9.90 6.88
C SER A 153 -5.76 -9.01 6.57
N VAL A 154 -6.99 -9.53 6.67
CA VAL A 154 -8.23 -8.74 6.45
C VAL A 154 -8.34 -7.55 7.40
N TYR A 155 -7.76 -7.63 8.60
CA TYR A 155 -7.71 -6.54 9.57
C TYR A 155 -7.10 -5.23 9.02
N LEU A 156 -6.29 -5.29 7.96
CA LEU A 156 -5.69 -4.10 7.33
C LEU A 156 -6.76 -3.15 6.77
N PHE A 157 -7.87 -3.69 6.27
CA PHE A 157 -9.00 -2.86 5.85
C PHE A 157 -9.66 -2.16 7.04
N GLU A 158 -9.77 -2.85 8.19
CA GLU A 158 -10.30 -2.22 9.42
C GLU A 158 -9.38 -1.11 9.92
N GLU A 159 -8.05 -1.30 9.86
CA GLU A 159 -7.07 -0.28 10.22
C GLU A 159 -7.20 0.95 9.31
N PHE A 160 -7.40 0.75 8.01
CA PHE A 160 -7.64 1.82 7.06
C PHE A 160 -8.93 2.59 7.38
N ILE A 161 -10.05 1.89 7.63
CA ILE A 161 -11.33 2.49 8.02
C ILE A 161 -11.21 3.29 9.33
N LYS A 162 -10.55 2.72 10.34
CA LYS A 162 -10.28 3.42 11.61
C LYS A 162 -9.49 4.71 11.39
N SER A 163 -8.50 4.66 10.50
CA SER A 163 -7.69 5.81 10.12
C SER A 163 -8.53 6.90 9.43
N MET A 164 -9.42 6.53 8.50
CA MET A 164 -10.35 7.44 7.84
C MET A 164 -11.30 8.11 8.84
N LYS A 165 -11.92 7.34 9.75
CA LYS A 165 -12.81 7.87 10.79
C LYS A 165 -12.10 8.87 11.69
N LYS A 166 -10.84 8.57 12.11
CA LYS A 166 -10.02 9.48 12.93
C LYS A 166 -9.70 10.78 12.19
N ASN A 167 -9.36 10.69 10.89
CA ASN A 167 -9.06 11.86 10.07
C ASN A 167 -10.28 12.73 9.82
N ALA A 168 -11.45 12.14 9.58
CA ALA A 168 -12.70 12.85 9.39
C ALA A 168 -13.13 13.66 10.64
N LYS A 169 -12.90 13.12 11.84
CA LYS A 169 -13.16 13.85 13.10
C LYS A 169 -12.27 15.08 13.26
N LYS A 170 -10.97 14.99 12.87
CA LYS A 170 -10.02 16.10 12.96
C LYS A 170 -10.36 17.28 12.03
N LYS A 171 -11.09 17.03 10.93
CA LYS A 171 -11.50 18.08 9.98
C LYS A 171 -12.77 18.84 10.39
N ARG A 172 -13.45 18.41 11.47
CA ARG A 172 -14.67 19.05 11.99
C ARG A 172 -14.40 20.08 13.09
N TYR A 173 -13.16 20.24 13.50
CA TYR A 173 -12.65 21.25 14.44
C TYR A 173 -11.55 22.06 13.75
#